data_0b573411555b1899621e7edf8cc3ad9b
#
_entry.id   0b573411555b1899621e7edf8cc3ad9b
#
_cell.length_a   1.000
_cell.length_b   1.000
_cell.length_c   1.000
_cell.angle_alpha   90.00
_cell.angle_beta   90.00
_cell.angle_gamma   90.00
#
_symmetry.space_group_name_H-M   'P 1'
#
loop_
_entity.id
_entity.type
_entity.pdbx_description
1 polymer ?
#
loop_
_entity_poly.entity_id
_entity_poly.type
_entity_poly.pdbx_seq_one_letter_code
_entity_poly.pdbx_strand_id
1 'polypeptide(L)'
;MTMRSVLRAGGPLPCALLAVTVLGGCNDRVANSLKPPTLVRTETVRLQDRQSSVTLTGEVQARIQSDLSFRVSGRVTARLVDVGAHVDAGDVLARIDPAQQQADLDAATTSLAAAESQVRVAASTFERQQTLMSKGFTTQVAFDQAQEGLRTAEGQLESAKAQLGRSKEALGDTKLRASATGVITARNLEVGQVMQAAQSAFTLAQDGDRDAVFDVYESIFFREPEDKIALTLLSDRHVTAVGRVREVSPTIDSKSSTVRVKVAIENPPAKMTLGSAVAGTARWKPVKQIVLPWSVLMATGSAPAVWVVEPRTRTVSLKPVTVDSYETGTVVMKGGLQAGDRVVVDGGKLLSLGQSVTYDGSGAS
;
A
#
# COMPACT_ATOMS: atom_id res chain seq x y z
N MET A 1 -23.30 42.48 -49.77
CA MET A 1 -22.84 43.63 -50.57
C MET A 1 -21.99 43.06 -51.68
N THR A 2 -22.58 42.81 -52.81
CA THR A 2 -22.35 43.43 -54.10
C THR A 2 -20.95 43.16 -54.66
N MET A 3 -20.73 42.68 -55.82
CA MET A 3 -21.37 42.66 -57.09
C MET A 3 -20.33 42.32 -58.15
N ARG A 4 -20.71 41.47 -59.09
CA ARG A 4 -20.68 41.64 -60.56
C ARG A 4 -19.34 41.51 -61.25
N SER A 5 -19.21 40.52 -62.11
CA SER A 5 -19.62 40.40 -63.54
C SER A 5 -18.57 41.07 -64.48
N VAL A 6 -18.15 40.52 -65.59
CA VAL A 6 -18.77 40.41 -66.94
C VAL A 6 -17.71 39.87 -67.90
N LEU A 7 -17.87 38.77 -68.61
CA LEU A 7 -18.23 38.62 -70.06
C LEU A 7 -17.33 39.27 -71.14
N ARG A 8 -16.85 38.46 -72.06
CA ARG A 8 -17.05 38.47 -73.53
C ARG A 8 -15.87 37.82 -74.22
N ALA A 9 -15.98 36.75 -74.92
CA ALA A 9 -16.61 36.51 -76.27
C ALA A 9 -15.67 36.81 -77.47
N GLY A 10 -15.53 35.81 -78.35
CA GLY A 10 -15.16 36.04 -79.75
C GLY A 10 -14.30 34.93 -80.36
N GLY A 11 -14.93 34.03 -81.17
CA GLY A 11 -14.22 33.17 -82.11
C GLY A 11 -13.92 33.94 -83.41
N PRO A 12 -13.53 33.36 -84.52
CA PRO A 12 -13.97 32.09 -85.11
C PRO A 12 -12.87 31.26 -85.83
N LEU A 13 -13.26 30.07 -86.29
CA LEU A 13 -12.66 29.14 -87.25
C LEU A 13 -12.20 29.84 -88.57
N PRO A 14 -11.37 29.21 -89.46
CA PRO A 14 -11.65 27.87 -90.06
C PRO A 14 -10.49 27.03 -90.58
N CYS A 15 -10.89 25.80 -90.96
CA CYS A 15 -10.50 24.98 -92.12
C CYS A 15 -9.19 24.18 -92.15
N ALA A 16 -9.41 22.89 -92.18
CA ALA A 16 -8.98 21.87 -93.16
C ALA A 16 -7.49 21.54 -93.30
N LEU A 17 -7.08 20.32 -93.06
CA LEU A 17 -6.80 19.37 -94.18
C LEU A 17 -6.41 17.97 -93.59
N LEU A 18 -6.96 17.01 -94.23
CA LEU A 18 -6.81 15.60 -94.20
C LEU A 18 -5.32 15.12 -94.30
N ALA A 19 -4.85 14.21 -93.44
CA ALA A 19 -3.80 13.26 -93.76
C ALA A 19 -4.00 12.00 -92.96
N VAL A 20 -4.46 10.95 -93.61
CA VAL A 20 -4.49 9.59 -93.17
C VAL A 20 -3.06 9.03 -93.14
N THR A 21 -2.57 8.60 -92.01
CA THR A 21 -1.45 7.68 -91.93
C THR A 21 -1.83 6.57 -90.94
N VAL A 22 -2.02 5.38 -91.47
CA VAL A 22 -2.07 4.08 -90.81
C VAL A 22 -0.71 3.82 -90.23
N LEU A 23 -0.63 3.66 -88.92
CA LEU A 23 0.54 3.08 -88.27
C LEU A 23 0.11 2.06 -87.21
N GLY A 24 0.65 0.94 -87.42
CA GLY A 24 0.44 -0.33 -86.77
C GLY A 24 0.42 -0.33 -85.24
N GLY A 25 -0.38 -1.22 -84.78
CA GLY A 25 -0.50 -1.51 -83.35
C GLY A 25 0.84 -1.94 -82.71
N CYS A 26 1.31 -1.17 -81.79
CA CYS A 26 2.20 -1.67 -80.76
C CYS A 26 1.31 -2.21 -79.63
N ASN A 27 1.20 -3.50 -79.61
CA ASN A 27 0.67 -4.30 -78.51
C ASN A 27 1.68 -4.17 -77.36
N ASP A 28 1.61 -3.12 -76.58
CA ASP A 28 2.35 -3.06 -75.32
C ASP A 28 1.76 -4.12 -74.36
N ARG A 29 2.30 -5.31 -74.50
CA ARG A 29 2.31 -6.24 -73.38
C ARG A 29 2.99 -5.49 -72.23
N VAL A 30 2.20 -5.00 -71.29
CA VAL A 30 2.70 -4.65 -69.97
C VAL A 30 3.35 -5.91 -69.43
N ALA A 31 4.65 -6.02 -69.68
CA ALA A 31 5.48 -6.99 -69.01
C ALA A 31 5.35 -6.67 -67.55
N ASN A 32 4.59 -7.49 -66.85
CA ASN A 32 4.53 -7.52 -65.40
C ASN A 32 5.96 -7.89 -64.96
N SER A 33 6.85 -6.89 -64.92
CA SER A 33 8.19 -7.06 -64.42
C SER A 33 8.08 -7.34 -62.95
N LEU A 34 8.03 -8.64 -62.66
CA LEU A 34 8.18 -9.18 -61.29
C LEU A 34 9.44 -8.49 -60.73
N LYS A 35 9.27 -7.49 -59.88
CA LYS A 35 10.41 -6.92 -59.16
C LYS A 35 11.17 -8.08 -58.53
N PRO A 36 12.50 -8.12 -58.65
CA PRO A 36 13.29 -9.21 -58.07
C PRO A 36 12.95 -9.32 -56.60
N PRO A 37 12.88 -10.54 -56.04
CA PRO A 37 12.51 -10.72 -54.65
C PRO A 37 13.48 -9.97 -53.74
N THR A 38 12.95 -9.13 -52.90
CA THR A 38 13.74 -8.30 -51.96
C THR A 38 14.27 -9.19 -50.86
N LEU A 39 15.58 -9.08 -50.58
CA LEU A 39 16.18 -9.79 -49.47
C LEU A 39 15.77 -9.10 -48.15
N VAL A 40 15.18 -9.87 -47.24
CA VAL A 40 14.74 -9.42 -45.91
C VAL A 40 15.26 -10.34 -44.82
N ARG A 41 15.50 -9.81 -43.66
CA ARG A 41 15.75 -10.63 -42.47
C ARG A 41 14.43 -10.86 -41.74
N THR A 42 14.19 -12.13 -41.41
CA THR A 42 12.94 -12.53 -40.74
C THR A 42 13.21 -13.19 -39.42
N GLU A 43 12.26 -13.10 -38.52
CA GLU A 43 12.25 -13.80 -37.25
C GLU A 43 10.94 -14.58 -37.08
N THR A 44 11.01 -15.79 -36.54
CA THR A 44 9.82 -16.57 -36.22
C THR A 44 9.29 -16.17 -34.85
N VAL A 45 8.04 -15.77 -34.83
CA VAL A 45 7.34 -15.36 -33.60
C VAL A 45 7.27 -16.53 -32.63
N ARG A 46 7.76 -16.30 -31.40
CA ARG A 46 7.71 -17.26 -30.31
C ARG A 46 7.08 -16.62 -29.08
N LEU A 47 6.32 -17.40 -28.32
CA LEU A 47 5.88 -17.03 -27.01
C LEU A 47 7.05 -17.20 -26.04
N GLN A 48 7.41 -16.15 -25.36
CA GLN A 48 8.44 -16.14 -24.32
C GLN A 48 7.79 -15.91 -22.97
N ASP A 49 8.22 -16.64 -21.96
CA ASP A 49 7.81 -16.38 -20.58
C ASP A 49 8.46 -15.09 -20.10
N ARG A 50 7.65 -14.10 -19.81
CA ARG A 50 8.11 -12.80 -19.39
C ARG A 50 7.65 -12.50 -17.99
N GLN A 51 8.59 -12.20 -17.12
CA GLN A 51 8.37 -11.79 -15.75
C GLN A 51 8.70 -10.31 -15.62
N SER A 52 7.68 -9.51 -15.34
CA SER A 52 7.86 -8.10 -15.00
C SER A 52 8.17 -7.97 -13.52
N SER A 53 8.87 -6.92 -13.13
CA SER A 53 9.14 -6.59 -11.73
C SER A 53 9.02 -5.09 -11.51
N VAL A 54 8.69 -4.70 -10.29
CA VAL A 54 8.75 -3.32 -9.82
C VAL A 54 9.55 -3.26 -8.53
N THR A 55 10.38 -2.24 -8.40
CA THR A 55 11.13 -1.98 -7.17
C THR A 55 10.67 -0.65 -6.60
N LEU A 56 10.26 -0.67 -5.35
CA LEU A 56 9.81 0.50 -4.59
C LEU A 56 10.68 0.65 -3.34
N THR A 57 10.83 1.88 -2.89
CA THR A 57 11.49 2.18 -1.61
C THR A 57 10.46 2.27 -0.51
N GLY A 58 10.76 1.65 0.61
CA GLY A 58 9.97 1.66 1.84
C GLY A 58 10.85 1.79 3.07
N GLU A 59 10.23 1.69 4.22
CA GLU A 59 10.89 1.82 5.53
C GLU A 59 10.56 0.62 6.43
N VAL A 60 11.55 0.18 7.21
CA VAL A 60 11.37 -0.87 8.22
C VAL A 60 10.72 -0.28 9.46
N GLN A 61 9.58 -0.82 9.85
CA GLN A 61 8.85 -0.44 11.07
C GLN A 61 8.62 -1.65 11.97
N ALA A 62 8.47 -1.41 13.26
CA ALA A 62 8.00 -2.46 14.17
C ALA A 62 6.57 -2.86 13.77
N ARG A 63 6.26 -4.15 13.86
CA ARG A 63 4.90 -4.63 13.58
C ARG A 63 3.87 -4.02 14.50
N ILE A 64 4.22 -3.84 15.77
CA ILE A 64 3.38 -3.23 16.81
C ILE A 64 4.07 -1.98 17.33
N GLN A 65 3.39 -0.86 17.18
CA GLN A 65 3.81 0.42 17.70
C GLN A 65 2.68 0.98 18.56
N SER A 66 3.01 1.47 19.75
CA SER A 66 2.03 1.95 20.72
C SER A 66 2.39 3.34 21.20
N ASP A 67 1.43 4.24 21.19
CA ASP A 67 1.55 5.54 21.81
C ASP A 67 1.19 5.44 23.30
N LEU A 68 2.17 5.75 24.14
CA LEU A 68 2.04 5.71 25.59
C LEU A 68 1.67 7.09 26.12
N SER A 69 0.61 7.15 26.91
CA SER A 69 0.10 8.39 27.50
C SER A 69 -0.25 8.19 28.97
N PHE A 70 -0.21 9.29 29.75
CA PHE A 70 -0.73 9.27 31.12
C PHE A 70 -2.27 9.17 31.09
N ARG A 71 -2.84 8.45 32.05
CA ARG A 71 -4.30 8.38 32.23
C ARG A 71 -4.84 9.54 33.08
N VAL A 72 -3.95 10.24 33.81
CA VAL A 72 -4.28 11.41 34.62
C VAL A 72 -3.41 12.58 34.20
N SER A 73 -3.96 13.80 34.32
CA SER A 73 -3.23 15.02 33.99
C SER A 73 -2.31 15.45 35.14
N GLY A 74 -1.17 16.07 34.83
CA GLY A 74 -0.25 16.60 35.82
C GLY A 74 1.04 17.15 35.21
N ARG A 75 1.84 17.81 36.04
CA ARG A 75 3.15 18.31 35.64
C ARG A 75 4.20 17.21 35.71
N VAL A 76 4.97 17.02 34.64
CA VAL A 76 6.08 16.05 34.60
C VAL A 76 7.16 16.45 35.58
N THR A 77 7.44 15.56 36.54
CA THR A 77 8.47 15.74 37.57
C THR A 77 9.76 15.02 37.25
N ALA A 78 9.67 13.89 36.55
CA ALA A 78 10.83 13.11 36.16
C ALA A 78 10.60 12.39 34.82
N ARG A 79 11.65 12.32 34.01
CA ARG A 79 11.77 11.51 32.81
C ARG A 79 12.95 10.57 33.00
N LEU A 80 12.74 9.28 32.84
CA LEU A 80 13.72 8.23 33.15
C LEU A 80 14.33 7.60 31.90
N VAL A 81 13.71 7.83 30.72
CA VAL A 81 14.15 7.26 29.45
C VAL A 81 14.18 8.30 28.35
N ASP A 82 14.99 8.06 27.32
CA ASP A 82 15.10 8.87 26.11
C ASP A 82 14.80 8.06 24.84
N VAL A 83 14.70 8.77 23.70
CA VAL A 83 14.58 8.13 22.38
C VAL A 83 15.79 7.22 22.14
N GLY A 84 15.51 6.01 21.64
CA GLY A 84 16.53 4.95 21.44
C GLY A 84 16.76 4.05 22.66
N ALA A 85 16.19 4.37 23.83
CA ALA A 85 16.29 3.51 25.01
C ALA A 85 15.49 2.23 24.79
N HIS A 86 16.09 1.09 25.12
CA HIS A 86 15.40 -0.18 25.23
C HIS A 86 14.81 -0.31 26.65
N VAL A 87 13.56 -0.72 26.73
CA VAL A 87 12.79 -0.82 27.99
C VAL A 87 12.08 -2.16 28.08
N ASP A 88 11.92 -2.64 29.28
CA ASP A 88 11.15 -3.85 29.58
C ASP A 88 9.70 -3.50 29.95
N ALA A 89 8.80 -4.47 29.75
CA ALA A 89 7.40 -4.31 30.12
C ALA A 89 7.27 -4.00 31.62
N GLY A 90 6.54 -2.92 31.94
CA GLY A 90 6.36 -2.44 33.33
C GLY A 90 7.37 -1.38 33.79
N ASP A 91 8.47 -1.14 33.06
CA ASP A 91 9.44 -0.11 33.38
C ASP A 91 8.79 1.27 33.47
N VAL A 92 9.21 2.07 34.45
CA VAL A 92 8.72 3.45 34.61
C VAL A 92 9.48 4.38 33.66
N LEU A 93 8.77 4.98 32.73
CA LEU A 93 9.33 5.86 31.71
C LEU A 93 9.37 7.32 32.15
N ALA A 94 8.31 7.77 32.82
CA ALA A 94 8.17 9.13 33.34
C ALA A 94 7.23 9.17 34.54
N ARG A 95 7.26 10.27 35.27
CA ARG A 95 6.39 10.54 36.41
C ARG A 95 5.82 11.94 36.32
N ILE A 96 4.56 12.09 36.72
CA ILE A 96 3.94 13.39 36.99
C ILE A 96 3.82 13.62 38.49
N ASP A 97 3.55 14.88 38.89
CA ASP A 97 3.37 15.28 40.28
C ASP A 97 2.17 14.53 40.87
N PRO A 98 2.38 13.70 41.91
CA PRO A 98 1.32 12.88 42.49
C PRO A 98 0.55 13.60 43.62
N ALA A 99 0.84 14.87 43.95
CA ALA A 99 0.36 15.54 45.16
C ALA A 99 -1.18 15.52 45.26
N GLN A 100 -1.87 15.80 44.16
CA GLN A 100 -3.33 15.76 44.12
C GLN A 100 -3.89 14.36 44.33
N GLN A 101 -3.35 13.37 43.62
CA GLN A 101 -3.80 11.97 43.68
C GLN A 101 -3.49 11.34 45.03
N GLN A 102 -2.39 11.77 45.67
CA GLN A 102 -2.07 11.36 47.02
C GLN A 102 -3.09 11.92 48.04
N ALA A 103 -3.43 13.21 47.94
CA ALA A 103 -4.44 13.83 48.79
C ALA A 103 -5.83 13.16 48.62
N ASP A 104 -6.20 12.83 47.37
CA ASP A 104 -7.44 12.10 47.07
C ASP A 104 -7.45 10.69 47.67
N LEU A 105 -6.30 10.00 47.63
CA LEU A 105 -6.14 8.69 48.29
C LEU A 105 -6.28 8.79 49.80
N ASP A 106 -5.66 9.78 50.43
CA ASP A 106 -5.74 10.01 51.88
C ASP A 106 -7.17 10.31 52.33
N ALA A 107 -7.89 11.14 51.57
CA ALA A 107 -9.30 11.44 51.80
C ALA A 107 -10.19 10.20 51.65
N ALA A 108 -9.97 9.38 50.61
CA ALA A 108 -10.71 8.14 50.40
C ALA A 108 -10.42 7.09 51.51
N THR A 109 -9.19 7.04 52.00
CA THR A 109 -8.80 6.17 53.12
C THR A 109 -9.54 6.55 54.41
N THR A 110 -9.61 7.84 54.67
CA THR A 110 -10.34 8.37 55.83
C THR A 110 -11.86 8.12 55.72
N SER A 111 -12.42 8.29 54.51
CA SER A 111 -13.83 7.99 54.25
C SER A 111 -14.17 6.51 54.44
N LEU A 112 -13.28 5.61 54.02
CA LEU A 112 -13.43 4.16 54.30
C LEU A 112 -13.45 3.86 55.77
N ALA A 113 -12.50 4.40 56.57
CA ALA A 113 -12.46 4.20 58.01
C ALA A 113 -13.74 4.71 58.72
N ALA A 114 -14.29 5.83 58.29
CA ALA A 114 -15.57 6.35 58.76
C ALA A 114 -16.75 5.41 58.45
N ALA A 115 -16.84 4.93 57.19
CA ALA A 115 -17.90 3.99 56.77
C ALA A 115 -17.80 2.64 57.49
N GLU A 116 -16.59 2.12 57.73
CA GLU A 116 -16.39 0.93 58.55
C GLU A 116 -16.88 1.11 59.97
N SER A 117 -16.66 2.30 60.56
CA SER A 117 -17.12 2.63 61.92
C SER A 117 -18.66 2.73 61.94
N GLN A 118 -19.26 3.28 60.90
CA GLN A 118 -20.74 3.36 60.77
C GLN A 118 -21.36 1.96 60.72
N VAL A 119 -20.78 1.05 59.93
CA VAL A 119 -21.27 -0.35 59.87
C VAL A 119 -21.17 -0.99 61.25
N ARG A 120 -20.05 -0.82 61.99
CA ARG A 120 -19.94 -1.40 63.34
C ARG A 120 -21.03 -0.87 64.29
N VAL A 121 -21.35 0.41 64.26
CA VAL A 121 -22.42 0.99 65.07
C VAL A 121 -23.81 0.47 64.63
N ALA A 122 -24.09 0.44 63.36
CA ALA A 122 -25.36 -0.04 62.83
C ALA A 122 -25.56 -1.54 63.09
N ALA A 123 -24.51 -2.37 62.95
CA ALA A 123 -24.54 -3.79 63.25
C ALA A 123 -24.82 -4.07 64.75
N SER A 124 -24.13 -3.33 65.65
CA SER A 124 -24.42 -3.43 67.08
C SER A 124 -25.84 -3.04 67.45
N THR A 125 -26.39 -2.01 66.78
CA THR A 125 -27.75 -1.53 66.96
C THR A 125 -28.75 -2.60 66.47
N PHE A 126 -28.53 -3.17 65.29
CA PHE A 126 -29.34 -4.24 64.73
C PHE A 126 -29.35 -5.47 65.61
N GLU A 127 -28.18 -5.97 66.05
CA GLU A 127 -28.01 -7.14 66.94
C GLU A 127 -28.77 -6.91 68.26
N ARG A 128 -28.72 -5.75 68.85
CA ARG A 128 -29.48 -5.38 70.05
C ARG A 128 -30.99 -5.40 69.82
N GLN A 129 -31.48 -4.82 68.70
CA GLN A 129 -32.91 -4.83 68.34
C GLN A 129 -33.40 -6.23 68.04
N GLN A 130 -32.58 -7.06 67.40
CA GLN A 130 -32.87 -8.48 67.15
C GLN A 130 -33.07 -9.26 68.47
N THR A 131 -32.15 -9.03 69.46
CA THR A 131 -32.27 -9.61 70.78
C THR A 131 -33.51 -9.16 71.54
N LEU A 132 -33.85 -7.88 71.50
CA LEU A 132 -35.04 -7.33 72.11
C LEU A 132 -36.31 -7.80 71.43
N MET A 133 -36.32 -7.98 70.14
CA MET A 133 -37.41 -8.52 69.33
C MET A 133 -37.73 -9.97 69.76
N SER A 134 -36.72 -10.81 69.85
CA SER A 134 -36.85 -12.19 70.26
C SER A 134 -37.42 -12.37 71.68
N LYS A 135 -37.27 -11.34 72.53
CA LYS A 135 -37.81 -11.31 73.90
C LYS A 135 -39.13 -10.52 74.05
N GLY A 136 -39.69 -10.01 72.92
CA GLY A 136 -40.92 -9.20 72.89
C GLY A 136 -40.82 -7.80 73.48
N PHE A 137 -39.60 -7.21 73.62
CA PHE A 137 -39.33 -5.90 74.24
C PHE A 137 -39.15 -4.76 73.24
N THR A 138 -39.38 -4.99 71.97
CA THR A 138 -39.33 -3.94 70.93
C THR A 138 -40.43 -4.11 69.89
N THR A 139 -40.63 -3.12 69.06
CA THR A 139 -41.65 -3.14 67.98
C THR A 139 -41.05 -3.65 66.64
N GLN A 140 -41.85 -4.22 65.78
CA GLN A 140 -41.47 -4.57 64.42
C GLN A 140 -40.86 -3.39 63.63
N VAL A 141 -41.45 -2.24 63.80
CA VAL A 141 -40.95 -0.96 63.15
C VAL A 141 -39.52 -0.63 63.60
N ALA A 142 -39.20 -0.75 64.91
CA ALA A 142 -37.86 -0.46 65.39
C ALA A 142 -36.83 -1.48 64.91
N PHE A 143 -37.23 -2.75 64.80
CA PHE A 143 -36.39 -3.81 64.22
C PHE A 143 -36.09 -3.55 62.71
N ASP A 144 -37.16 -3.27 61.92
CA ASP A 144 -37.04 -2.98 60.49
C ASP A 144 -36.18 -1.74 60.23
N GLN A 145 -36.30 -0.72 61.07
CA GLN A 145 -35.45 0.49 61.00
C GLN A 145 -33.96 0.20 61.28
N ALA A 146 -33.67 -0.68 62.28
CA ALA A 146 -32.32 -1.07 62.57
C ALA A 146 -31.71 -1.91 61.42
N GLN A 147 -32.51 -2.77 60.81
CA GLN A 147 -32.11 -3.58 59.64
C GLN A 147 -31.81 -2.70 58.43
N GLU A 148 -32.69 -1.73 58.14
CA GLU A 148 -32.47 -0.75 57.09
C GLU A 148 -31.26 0.11 57.32
N GLY A 149 -31.03 0.55 58.58
CA GLY A 149 -29.82 1.28 58.96
C GLY A 149 -28.52 0.50 58.70
N LEU A 150 -28.53 -0.79 59.02
CA LEU A 150 -27.39 -1.67 58.72
C LEU A 150 -27.13 -1.79 57.22
N ARG A 151 -28.18 -2.11 56.42
CA ARG A 151 -28.07 -2.20 54.94
C ARG A 151 -27.56 -0.89 54.32
N THR A 152 -28.04 0.22 54.82
CA THR A 152 -27.57 1.55 54.35
C THR A 152 -26.10 1.78 54.67
N ALA A 153 -25.66 1.44 55.89
CA ALA A 153 -24.25 1.54 56.29
C ALA A 153 -23.35 0.60 55.46
N GLU A 154 -23.82 -0.63 55.21
CA GLU A 154 -23.09 -1.57 54.31
C GLU A 154 -22.95 -1.03 52.86
N GLY A 155 -24.02 -0.44 52.35
CA GLY A 155 -23.98 0.21 51.01
C GLY A 155 -22.98 1.36 50.96
N GLN A 156 -22.91 2.16 52.04
CA GLN A 156 -21.92 3.26 52.15
C GLN A 156 -20.49 2.74 52.23
N LEU A 157 -20.27 1.65 52.96
CA LEU A 157 -18.97 0.95 53.03
C LEU A 157 -18.50 0.48 51.65
N GLU A 158 -19.36 -0.18 50.89
CA GLU A 158 -19.01 -0.65 49.54
C GLU A 158 -18.70 0.55 48.62
N SER A 159 -19.44 1.63 48.70
CA SER A 159 -19.15 2.87 47.97
C SER A 159 -17.77 3.46 48.34
N ALA A 160 -17.44 3.51 49.65
CA ALA A 160 -16.14 4.01 50.12
C ALA A 160 -14.97 3.10 49.67
N LYS A 161 -15.16 1.77 49.69
CA LYS A 161 -14.17 0.81 49.13
C LYS A 161 -13.91 1.06 47.67
N ALA A 162 -14.97 1.22 46.87
CA ALA A 162 -14.86 1.52 45.46
C ALA A 162 -14.13 2.86 45.18
N GLN A 163 -14.38 3.87 45.98
CA GLN A 163 -13.69 5.16 45.90
C GLN A 163 -12.21 5.03 46.21
N LEU A 164 -11.85 4.27 47.28
CA LEU A 164 -10.45 4.00 47.61
C LEU A 164 -9.73 3.26 46.47
N GLY A 165 -10.41 2.30 45.85
CA GLY A 165 -9.87 1.60 44.66
C GLY A 165 -9.51 2.57 43.53
N ARG A 166 -10.46 3.44 43.15
CA ARG A 166 -10.22 4.46 42.12
C ARG A 166 -9.08 5.42 42.46
N SER A 167 -9.00 5.89 43.72
CA SER A 167 -7.91 6.80 44.14
C SER A 167 -6.54 6.10 44.10
N LYS A 168 -6.46 4.81 44.45
CA LYS A 168 -5.23 4.00 44.33
C LYS A 168 -4.78 3.85 42.88
N GLU A 169 -5.71 3.56 41.97
CA GLU A 169 -5.43 3.46 40.53
C GLU A 169 -4.95 4.81 39.99
N ALA A 170 -5.65 5.92 40.30
CA ALA A 170 -5.25 7.25 39.88
C ALA A 170 -3.84 7.63 40.34
N LEU A 171 -3.45 7.27 41.56
CA LEU A 171 -2.10 7.46 42.08
C LEU A 171 -1.10 6.54 41.31
N GLY A 172 -1.47 5.33 40.99
CA GLY A 172 -0.67 4.42 40.16
C GLY A 172 -0.41 5.01 38.77
N ASP A 173 -1.41 5.62 38.17
CA ASP A 173 -1.39 6.24 36.84
C ASP A 173 -0.55 7.53 36.74
N THR A 174 -0.03 8.04 37.88
CA THR A 174 0.99 9.11 37.88
C THR A 174 2.35 8.64 37.39
N LYS A 175 2.56 7.34 37.28
CA LYS A 175 3.77 6.69 36.76
C LYS A 175 3.46 6.08 35.40
N LEU A 176 3.99 6.68 34.33
CA LEU A 176 3.86 6.10 33.00
C LEU A 176 4.80 4.91 32.88
N ARG A 177 4.24 3.75 32.53
CA ARG A 177 4.98 2.51 32.37
C ARG A 177 4.95 2.02 30.93
N ALA A 178 6.00 1.29 30.54
CA ALA A 178 6.05 0.55 29.27
C ALA A 178 4.99 -0.55 29.27
N SER A 179 4.18 -0.60 28.20
CA SER A 179 3.15 -1.63 28.02
C SER A 179 3.72 -2.97 27.55
N ALA A 180 4.92 -2.96 26.94
CA ALA A 180 5.63 -4.14 26.43
C ALA A 180 7.13 -3.84 26.38
N THR A 181 7.94 -4.90 26.19
CA THR A 181 9.38 -4.78 25.93
C THR A 181 9.61 -4.23 24.51
N GLY A 182 10.53 -3.27 24.35
CA GLY A 182 10.80 -2.64 23.06
C GLY A 182 11.67 -1.40 23.16
N VAL A 183 11.67 -0.60 22.10
CA VAL A 183 12.49 0.60 21.96
C VAL A 183 11.61 1.85 21.88
N ILE A 184 11.97 2.90 22.60
CA ILE A 184 11.32 4.21 22.50
C ILE A 184 11.73 4.88 21.19
N THR A 185 10.78 5.12 20.30
CA THR A 185 11.02 5.70 18.97
C THR A 185 10.72 7.20 18.89
N ALA A 186 9.80 7.68 19.75
CA ALA A 186 9.50 9.11 19.82
C ALA A 186 9.20 9.52 21.26
N ARG A 187 9.45 10.82 21.54
CA ARG A 187 9.22 11.46 22.83
C ARG A 187 8.56 12.82 22.62
N ASN A 188 7.42 13.01 23.27
CA ASN A 188 6.58 14.21 23.16
C ASN A 188 6.36 14.90 24.52
N LEU A 189 7.24 14.67 25.49
CA LEU A 189 7.17 15.28 26.82
C LEU A 189 8.52 15.83 27.28
N GLU A 190 8.49 16.86 28.14
CA GLU A 190 9.64 17.41 28.84
C GLU A 190 9.37 17.59 30.32
N VAL A 191 10.43 17.51 31.13
CA VAL A 191 10.35 17.77 32.58
C VAL A 191 9.90 19.20 32.82
N GLY A 192 8.91 19.40 33.71
CA GLY A 192 8.28 20.68 34.00
C GLY A 192 7.05 20.96 33.11
N GLN A 193 6.84 20.27 32.01
CA GLN A 193 5.67 20.40 31.14
C GLN A 193 4.41 19.86 31.86
N VAL A 194 3.26 20.46 31.60
CA VAL A 194 1.95 19.92 32.01
C VAL A 194 1.41 19.04 30.88
N MET A 195 1.19 17.76 31.19
CA MET A 195 0.59 16.79 30.30
C MET A 195 -0.89 16.60 30.60
N GLN A 196 -1.70 16.52 29.57
CA GLN A 196 -3.11 16.16 29.69
C GLN A 196 -3.28 14.63 29.64
N ALA A 197 -4.35 14.12 30.25
CA ALA A 197 -4.72 12.72 30.09
C ALA A 197 -4.91 12.36 28.60
N ALA A 198 -4.47 11.17 28.21
CA ALA A 198 -4.49 10.65 26.83
C ALA A 198 -3.61 11.42 25.81
N GLN A 199 -2.83 12.40 26.22
CA GLN A 199 -1.83 13.05 25.36
C GLN A 199 -0.64 12.10 25.19
N SER A 200 -0.24 11.79 23.94
CA SER A 200 0.92 10.92 23.65
C SER A 200 2.19 11.50 24.26
N ALA A 201 2.85 10.73 25.10
CA ALA A 201 4.09 11.08 25.80
C ALA A 201 5.30 10.41 25.16
N PHE A 202 5.19 9.11 24.83
CA PHE A 202 6.20 8.34 24.14
C PHE A 202 5.54 7.47 23.08
N THR A 203 6.32 7.09 22.07
CA THR A 203 5.97 6.03 21.14
C THR A 203 6.91 4.86 21.37
N LEU A 204 6.35 3.70 21.66
CA LEU A 204 7.06 2.44 21.89
C LEU A 204 6.91 1.53 20.67
N ALA A 205 8.02 1.18 20.05
CA ALA A 205 8.09 0.11 19.08
C ALA A 205 8.41 -1.20 19.80
N GLN A 206 7.47 -2.16 19.78
CA GLN A 206 7.67 -3.44 20.46
C GLN A 206 8.73 -4.28 19.75
N ASP A 207 9.50 -5.02 20.52
CA ASP A 207 10.46 -5.98 20.00
C ASP A 207 9.76 -7.12 19.25
N GLY A 208 10.48 -7.75 18.34
CA GLY A 208 10.02 -8.91 17.60
C GLY A 208 9.88 -8.64 16.10
N ASP A 209 8.73 -8.97 15.56
CA ASP A 209 8.46 -8.90 14.12
C ASP A 209 8.53 -7.48 13.56
N ARG A 210 9.09 -7.38 12.35
CA ARG A 210 9.22 -6.12 11.62
C ARG A 210 8.49 -6.21 10.29
N ASP A 211 7.92 -5.11 9.89
CA ASP A 211 7.28 -4.95 8.59
C ASP A 211 8.07 -3.91 7.77
N ALA A 212 8.20 -4.15 6.47
CA ALA A 212 8.60 -3.12 5.53
C ALA A 212 7.34 -2.44 4.99
N VAL A 213 7.25 -1.13 5.15
CA VAL A 213 6.08 -0.33 4.77
C VAL A 213 6.39 0.40 3.47
N PHE A 214 5.51 0.23 2.49
CA PHE A 214 5.62 0.83 1.16
C PHE A 214 4.37 1.63 0.86
N ASP A 215 4.52 2.79 0.24
CA ASP A 215 3.43 3.54 -0.37
C ASP A 215 3.43 3.23 -1.88
N VAL A 216 2.42 2.49 -2.34
CA VAL A 216 2.35 1.85 -3.66
C VAL A 216 1.28 2.52 -4.50
N TYR A 217 1.58 2.88 -5.74
CA TYR A 217 0.58 3.43 -6.65
C TYR A 217 -0.50 2.40 -6.99
N GLU A 218 -1.76 2.83 -7.04
CA GLU A 218 -2.92 1.97 -7.31
C GLU A 218 -2.76 1.15 -8.61
N SER A 219 -2.14 1.74 -9.63
CA SER A 219 -1.91 1.08 -10.93
C SER A 219 -1.10 -0.22 -10.85
N ILE A 220 -0.36 -0.43 -9.77
CA ILE A 220 0.45 -1.63 -9.58
C ILE A 220 -0.42 -2.84 -9.20
N PHE A 221 -1.61 -2.63 -8.60
CA PHE A 221 -2.50 -3.69 -8.14
C PHE A 221 -3.32 -4.37 -9.25
N PHE A 222 -3.26 -3.89 -10.50
CA PHE A 222 -3.96 -4.51 -11.63
C PHE A 222 -3.39 -5.88 -12.05
N ARG A 223 -2.24 -6.27 -11.50
CA ARG A 223 -1.61 -7.57 -11.75
C ARG A 223 -1.37 -8.28 -10.44
N GLU A 224 -1.52 -9.60 -10.43
CA GLU A 224 -1.20 -10.41 -9.24
C GLU A 224 0.32 -10.53 -9.07
N PRO A 225 0.89 -10.04 -7.96
CA PRO A 225 2.29 -10.26 -7.66
C PRO A 225 2.53 -11.72 -7.26
N GLU A 226 3.79 -12.14 -7.27
CA GLU A 226 4.21 -13.34 -6.54
C GLU A 226 4.05 -13.12 -5.03
N ASP A 227 3.89 -14.21 -4.27
CA ASP A 227 3.68 -14.13 -2.82
C ASP A 227 4.90 -13.57 -2.06
N LYS A 228 6.08 -13.62 -2.67
CA LYS A 228 7.34 -13.22 -2.07
C LYS A 228 7.86 -11.91 -2.64
N ILE A 229 8.21 -10.99 -1.74
CA ILE A 229 8.84 -9.72 -2.06
C ILE A 229 10.31 -9.80 -1.64
N ALA A 230 11.22 -9.57 -2.56
CA ALA A 230 12.64 -9.48 -2.24
C ALA A 230 12.92 -8.10 -1.61
N LEU A 231 13.46 -8.10 -0.41
CA LEU A 231 13.81 -6.89 0.35
C LEU A 231 15.33 -6.73 0.37
N THR A 232 15.80 -5.52 0.12
CA THR A 232 17.23 -5.19 0.14
C THR A 232 17.43 -3.90 0.90
N LEU A 233 18.36 -3.89 1.85
CA LEU A 233 18.71 -2.68 2.61
C LEU A 233 19.41 -1.68 1.70
N LEU A 234 18.94 -0.42 1.64
CA LEU A 234 19.52 0.58 0.73
C LEU A 234 20.94 1.01 1.12
N SER A 235 21.24 1.02 2.41
CA SER A 235 22.59 1.36 2.92
C SER A 235 23.62 0.24 2.71
N ASP A 236 23.17 -1.02 2.59
CA ASP A 236 24.04 -2.17 2.37
C ASP A 236 23.31 -3.23 1.52
N ARG A 237 23.56 -3.23 0.21
CA ARG A 237 22.88 -4.11 -0.74
C ARG A 237 23.16 -5.60 -0.56
N HIS A 238 24.13 -5.98 0.28
CA HIS A 238 24.39 -7.38 0.62
C HIS A 238 23.43 -7.89 1.71
N VAL A 239 22.74 -6.99 2.42
CA VAL A 239 21.74 -7.34 3.41
C VAL A 239 20.40 -7.46 2.73
N THR A 240 19.96 -8.69 2.58
CA THR A 240 18.69 -9.03 1.92
C THR A 240 17.80 -9.84 2.86
N ALA A 241 16.50 -9.75 2.63
CA ALA A 241 15.48 -10.56 3.31
C ALA A 241 14.37 -10.90 2.32
N VAL A 242 13.54 -11.83 2.70
CA VAL A 242 12.29 -12.13 2.00
C VAL A 242 11.13 -11.61 2.84
N GLY A 243 10.17 -10.99 2.20
CA GLY A 243 8.95 -10.56 2.84
C GLY A 243 7.71 -11.10 2.15
N ARG A 244 6.58 -11.06 2.87
CA ARG A 244 5.25 -11.38 2.33
C ARG A 244 4.30 -10.24 2.60
N VAL A 245 3.45 -9.92 1.63
CA VAL A 245 2.40 -8.93 1.82
C VAL A 245 1.48 -9.42 2.93
N ARG A 246 1.40 -8.64 4.02
CA ARG A 246 0.57 -8.93 5.18
C ARG A 246 -0.70 -8.10 5.19
N GLU A 247 -0.59 -6.85 4.79
CA GLU A 247 -1.68 -5.88 4.87
C GLU A 247 -1.61 -4.93 3.69
N VAL A 248 -2.74 -4.70 3.04
CA VAL A 248 -2.92 -3.67 2.03
C VAL A 248 -4.00 -2.74 2.55
N SER A 249 -3.69 -1.45 2.70
CA SER A 249 -4.68 -0.47 3.17
C SER A 249 -5.88 -0.43 2.23
N PRO A 250 -7.12 -0.48 2.74
CA PRO A 250 -8.30 -0.34 1.92
C PRO A 250 -8.54 1.11 1.44
N THR A 251 -7.74 2.06 1.94
CA THR A 251 -7.87 3.48 1.64
C THR A 251 -6.66 3.98 0.85
N ILE A 252 -6.94 4.84 -0.14
CA ILE A 252 -5.93 5.55 -0.91
C ILE A 252 -5.64 6.87 -0.18
N ASP A 253 -4.37 7.20 0.02
CA ASP A 253 -3.97 8.53 0.46
C ASP A 253 -4.24 9.53 -0.67
N SER A 254 -5.13 10.49 -0.41
CA SER A 254 -5.58 11.45 -1.43
C SER A 254 -4.50 12.45 -1.85
N LYS A 255 -3.43 12.62 -1.08
CA LYS A 255 -2.34 13.55 -1.38
C LYS A 255 -1.29 12.94 -2.29
N SER A 256 -0.98 11.66 -2.06
CA SER A 256 0.05 10.92 -2.80
C SER A 256 -0.52 10.00 -3.88
N SER A 257 -1.82 9.72 -3.87
CA SER A 257 -2.49 8.72 -4.71
C SER A 257 -1.86 7.32 -4.55
N THR A 258 -1.42 6.99 -3.34
CA THR A 258 -0.80 5.71 -3.00
C THR A 258 -1.63 4.93 -2.00
N VAL A 259 -1.45 3.63 -2.03
CA VAL A 259 -1.99 2.67 -1.05
C VAL A 259 -0.85 2.19 -0.18
N ARG A 260 -1.03 2.20 1.12
CA ARG A 260 -0.03 1.69 2.05
C ARG A 260 -0.06 0.18 2.10
N VAL A 261 1.10 -0.43 1.88
CA VAL A 261 1.30 -1.88 1.90
C VAL A 261 2.32 -2.22 2.97
N LYS A 262 1.96 -3.14 3.87
CA LYS A 262 2.87 -3.69 4.88
C LYS A 262 3.30 -5.09 4.48
N VAL A 263 4.59 -5.27 4.37
CA VAL A 263 5.26 -6.51 4.00
C VAL A 263 5.96 -7.07 5.23
N ALA A 264 5.48 -8.19 5.76
CA ALA A 264 6.12 -8.87 6.89
C ALA A 264 7.50 -9.38 6.47
N ILE A 265 8.53 -9.01 7.20
CA ILE A 265 9.91 -9.45 6.94
C ILE A 265 10.13 -10.81 7.59
N GLU A 266 10.48 -11.83 6.79
CA GLU A 266 10.83 -13.14 7.32
C GLU A 266 12.26 -13.11 7.90
N ASN A 267 12.41 -13.45 9.18
CA ASN A 267 13.70 -13.46 9.88
C ASN A 267 14.52 -12.17 9.63
N PRO A 268 14.04 -11.02 10.13
CA PRO A 268 14.66 -9.74 9.82
C PRO A 268 16.14 -9.70 10.24
N PRO A 269 17.08 -9.44 9.32
CA PRO A 269 18.49 -9.29 9.67
C PRO A 269 18.70 -8.19 10.71
N ALA A 270 19.65 -8.38 11.63
CA ALA A 270 19.93 -7.39 12.69
C ALA A 270 20.24 -5.98 12.14
N LYS A 271 20.86 -5.90 10.96
CA LYS A 271 21.17 -4.64 10.29
C LYS A 271 19.95 -3.91 9.69
N MET A 272 18.82 -4.59 9.49
CA MET A 272 17.55 -3.94 9.09
C MET A 272 16.87 -3.36 10.33
N THR A 273 17.45 -2.31 10.91
CA THR A 273 16.93 -1.63 12.10
C THR A 273 15.65 -0.84 11.78
N LEU A 274 14.90 -0.48 12.82
CA LEU A 274 13.73 0.40 12.67
C LEU A 274 14.15 1.72 12.02
N GLY A 275 13.32 2.25 11.09
CA GLY A 275 13.63 3.46 10.32
C GLY A 275 14.58 3.22 9.14
N SER A 276 15.11 1.99 8.95
CA SER A 276 15.98 1.70 7.82
C SER A 276 15.21 1.74 6.50
N ALA A 277 15.78 2.43 5.50
CA ALA A 277 15.24 2.44 4.15
C ALA A 277 15.57 1.12 3.42
N VAL A 278 14.55 0.49 2.84
CA VAL A 278 14.65 -0.76 2.10
C VAL A 278 14.05 -0.65 0.70
N ALA A 279 14.65 -1.34 -0.26
CA ALA A 279 14.08 -1.55 -1.57
C ALA A 279 13.29 -2.87 -1.56
N GLY A 280 12.02 -2.82 -1.90
CA GLY A 280 11.16 -3.98 -2.08
C GLY A 280 10.94 -4.24 -3.57
N THR A 281 11.34 -5.42 -4.05
CA THR A 281 11.13 -5.85 -5.43
C THR A 281 10.02 -6.88 -5.47
N ALA A 282 8.90 -6.48 -6.02
CA ALA A 282 7.78 -7.35 -6.35
C ALA A 282 7.95 -7.87 -7.79
N ARG A 283 7.71 -9.16 -8.00
CA ARG A 283 7.66 -9.80 -9.31
C ARG A 283 6.24 -10.26 -9.58
N TRP A 284 5.82 -10.15 -10.83
CA TRP A 284 4.53 -10.71 -11.24
C TRP A 284 4.71 -12.14 -11.79
N LYS A 285 3.65 -12.91 -11.75
CA LYS A 285 3.63 -14.24 -12.37
C LYS A 285 4.03 -14.11 -13.83
N PRO A 286 4.87 -15.02 -14.36
CA PRO A 286 5.27 -15.01 -15.76
C PRO A 286 4.05 -15.06 -16.68
N VAL A 287 4.05 -14.23 -17.71
CA VAL A 287 3.01 -14.22 -18.75
C VAL A 287 3.67 -14.53 -20.07
N LYS A 288 3.07 -15.42 -20.87
CA LYS A 288 3.54 -15.72 -22.22
C LYS A 288 3.20 -14.55 -23.14
N GLN A 289 4.22 -13.86 -23.62
CA GLN A 289 4.09 -12.72 -24.51
C GLN A 289 5.03 -12.87 -25.72
N ILE A 290 4.67 -12.20 -26.83
CA ILE A 290 5.51 -12.09 -28.01
C ILE A 290 6.38 -10.85 -27.84
N VAL A 291 7.69 -11.03 -27.86
CA VAL A 291 8.68 -9.93 -27.80
C VAL A 291 9.44 -9.92 -29.11
N LEU A 292 9.49 -8.78 -29.78
CA LEU A 292 10.15 -8.60 -31.06
C LEU A 292 11.03 -7.33 -31.04
N PRO A 293 12.05 -7.23 -31.89
CA PRO A 293 12.78 -5.97 -32.06
C PRO A 293 11.84 -4.86 -32.52
N TRP A 294 12.04 -3.63 -32.03
CA TRP A 294 11.19 -2.49 -32.44
C TRP A 294 11.21 -2.23 -33.94
N SER A 295 12.26 -2.71 -34.67
CA SER A 295 12.40 -2.58 -36.14
C SER A 295 11.31 -3.28 -36.95
N VAL A 296 10.56 -4.21 -36.33
CA VAL A 296 9.41 -4.89 -36.99
C VAL A 296 8.24 -3.98 -37.21
N LEU A 297 8.15 -2.87 -36.45
CA LEU A 297 6.98 -2.00 -36.47
C LEU A 297 6.97 -1.11 -37.72
N MET A 298 5.83 -1.14 -38.40
CA MET A 298 5.47 -0.24 -39.50
C MET A 298 4.20 0.51 -39.12
N ALA A 299 4.02 1.69 -39.66
CA ALA A 299 2.78 2.47 -39.50
C ALA A 299 1.92 2.33 -40.74
N THR A 300 0.67 1.96 -40.56
CA THR A 300 -0.38 2.06 -41.61
C THR A 300 -1.36 3.15 -41.17
N GLY A 301 -1.17 4.36 -41.64
CA GLY A 301 -2.00 5.49 -41.18
C GLY A 301 -1.82 5.67 -39.64
N SER A 302 -2.86 5.36 -38.87
CA SER A 302 -2.88 5.58 -37.41
C SER A 302 -2.58 4.34 -36.53
N ALA A 303 -2.39 3.15 -37.13
CA ALA A 303 -2.22 1.90 -36.39
C ALA A 303 -0.86 1.25 -36.64
N PRO A 304 -0.23 0.67 -35.59
CA PRO A 304 0.97 -0.13 -35.76
C PRO A 304 0.67 -1.45 -36.49
N ALA A 305 1.57 -1.83 -37.38
CA ALA A 305 1.46 -3.07 -38.14
C ALA A 305 2.85 -3.70 -38.34
N VAL A 306 2.88 -4.97 -38.71
CA VAL A 306 4.11 -5.72 -39.01
C VAL A 306 3.98 -6.44 -40.34
N TRP A 307 5.10 -6.58 -41.03
CA TRP A 307 5.15 -7.41 -42.23
C TRP A 307 5.26 -8.88 -41.81
N VAL A 308 4.28 -9.69 -42.26
CA VAL A 308 4.28 -11.15 -42.09
C VAL A 308 4.55 -11.81 -43.43
N VAL A 309 5.47 -12.75 -43.42
CA VAL A 309 5.80 -13.53 -44.62
C VAL A 309 4.96 -14.81 -44.65
N GLU A 310 4.22 -15.02 -45.74
CA GLU A 310 3.52 -16.27 -46.00
C GLU A 310 4.52 -17.33 -46.44
N PRO A 311 4.72 -18.44 -45.73
CA PRO A 311 5.79 -19.41 -46.00
C PRO A 311 5.65 -20.11 -47.38
N ARG A 312 4.40 -20.30 -47.84
CA ARG A 312 4.15 -21.06 -49.10
C ARG A 312 4.41 -20.23 -50.35
N THR A 313 3.95 -18.96 -50.32
CA THR A 313 4.04 -18.07 -51.48
C THR A 313 5.26 -17.17 -51.43
N ARG A 314 5.93 -17.08 -50.28
CA ARG A 314 7.02 -16.14 -49.99
C ARG A 314 6.65 -14.70 -50.28
N THR A 315 5.37 -14.33 -50.10
CA THR A 315 4.87 -12.98 -50.22
C THR A 315 4.66 -12.35 -48.86
N VAL A 316 4.75 -11.02 -48.79
CA VAL A 316 4.53 -10.28 -47.55
C VAL A 316 3.14 -9.69 -47.51
N SER A 317 2.53 -9.76 -46.34
CA SER A 317 1.29 -9.09 -46.03
C SER A 317 1.50 -8.20 -44.79
N LEU A 318 0.80 -7.07 -44.75
CA LEU A 318 0.87 -6.17 -43.60
C LEU A 318 -0.25 -6.50 -42.62
N LYS A 319 0.12 -6.94 -41.42
CA LYS A 319 -0.81 -7.37 -40.39
C LYS A 319 -0.88 -6.34 -39.27
N PRO A 320 -2.07 -5.78 -38.95
CA PRO A 320 -2.21 -4.87 -37.85
C PRO A 320 -1.94 -5.58 -36.52
N VAL A 321 -1.25 -4.89 -35.61
CA VAL A 321 -0.88 -5.43 -34.29
C VAL A 321 -1.27 -4.49 -33.19
N THR A 322 -1.48 -5.04 -32.00
CA THR A 322 -1.67 -4.27 -30.77
C THR A 322 -0.41 -4.39 -29.92
N VAL A 323 0.18 -3.26 -29.58
CA VAL A 323 1.36 -3.18 -28.72
C VAL A 323 0.92 -3.07 -27.26
N ASP A 324 1.53 -3.84 -26.38
CA ASP A 324 1.36 -3.77 -24.93
C ASP A 324 2.30 -2.73 -24.33
N SER A 325 3.59 -2.80 -24.66
CA SER A 325 4.61 -1.85 -24.18
C SER A 325 5.79 -1.72 -25.14
N TYR A 326 6.43 -0.56 -25.11
CA TYR A 326 7.68 -0.26 -25.80
C TYR A 326 8.82 -0.30 -24.79
N GLU A 327 9.90 -0.99 -25.13
CA GLU A 327 11.08 -1.13 -24.31
C GLU A 327 12.34 -0.80 -25.08
N THR A 328 13.47 -0.74 -24.38
CA THR A 328 14.75 -0.45 -25.02
C THR A 328 15.12 -1.58 -26.00
N GLY A 329 15.04 -1.25 -27.29
CA GLY A 329 15.40 -2.18 -28.36
C GLY A 329 14.30 -3.19 -28.74
N THR A 330 13.22 -3.33 -27.98
CA THR A 330 12.17 -4.33 -28.21
C THR A 330 10.76 -3.75 -28.03
N VAL A 331 9.78 -4.46 -28.58
CA VAL A 331 8.35 -4.18 -28.42
C VAL A 331 7.64 -5.44 -27.98
N VAL A 332 6.74 -5.30 -27.02
CA VAL A 332 5.90 -6.37 -26.51
C VAL A 332 4.55 -6.32 -27.18
N MET A 333 4.14 -7.42 -27.78
CA MET A 333 2.85 -7.49 -28.49
C MET A 333 1.76 -8.00 -27.55
N LYS A 334 0.62 -7.31 -27.57
CA LYS A 334 -0.61 -7.73 -26.89
C LYS A 334 -1.46 -8.64 -27.77
N GLY A 335 -1.37 -8.46 -29.09
CA GLY A 335 -2.17 -9.24 -30.04
C GLY A 335 -1.85 -8.90 -31.49
N GLY A 336 -2.48 -9.63 -32.40
CA GLY A 336 -2.31 -9.47 -33.85
C GLY A 336 -1.35 -10.48 -34.47
N LEU A 337 -0.52 -11.18 -33.68
CA LEU A 337 0.40 -12.21 -34.14
C LEU A 337 0.12 -13.55 -33.45
N GLN A 338 0.52 -14.64 -34.10
CA GLN A 338 0.47 -15.99 -33.55
C GLN A 338 1.88 -16.59 -33.47
N ALA A 339 2.07 -17.50 -32.53
CA ALA A 339 3.31 -18.26 -32.48
C ALA A 339 3.47 -19.04 -33.79
N GLY A 340 4.66 -18.95 -34.42
CA GLY A 340 4.95 -19.54 -35.75
C GLY A 340 4.83 -18.54 -36.91
N ASP A 341 4.16 -17.39 -36.73
CA ASP A 341 4.20 -16.32 -37.76
C ASP A 341 5.66 -15.92 -38.03
N ARG A 342 5.98 -15.66 -39.29
CA ARG A 342 7.32 -15.18 -39.67
C ARG A 342 7.25 -13.69 -39.99
N VAL A 343 7.89 -12.88 -39.18
CA VAL A 343 7.86 -11.40 -39.28
C VAL A 343 9.16 -10.85 -39.84
N VAL A 344 9.10 -9.79 -40.61
CA VAL A 344 10.27 -9.08 -41.15
C VAL A 344 10.85 -8.19 -40.09
N VAL A 345 12.10 -8.42 -39.72
CA VAL A 345 12.82 -7.60 -38.68
C VAL A 345 13.75 -6.57 -39.32
N ASP A 346 14.13 -6.77 -40.62
CA ASP A 346 14.95 -5.81 -41.36
C ASP A 346 14.58 -5.81 -42.85
N GLY A 347 14.72 -4.67 -43.51
CA GLY A 347 14.31 -4.49 -44.93
C GLY A 347 12.84 -4.14 -45.13
N GLY A 348 12.04 -4.04 -44.09
CA GLY A 348 10.58 -3.81 -44.14
C GLY A 348 10.15 -2.50 -44.79
N LYS A 349 10.98 -1.44 -44.75
CA LYS A 349 10.69 -0.10 -45.36
C LYS A 349 10.60 -0.10 -46.85
N LEU A 350 11.18 -1.09 -47.55
CA LEU A 350 11.23 -1.21 -48.98
C LEU A 350 10.13 -2.11 -49.55
N LEU A 351 9.28 -2.67 -48.70
CA LEU A 351 8.28 -3.66 -49.10
C LEU A 351 6.96 -3.03 -49.50
N SER A 352 6.30 -3.69 -50.44
CA SER A 352 4.93 -3.40 -50.88
C SER A 352 4.03 -4.58 -50.61
N LEU A 353 2.73 -4.37 -50.49
CA LEU A 353 1.75 -5.44 -50.27
C LEU A 353 1.84 -6.48 -51.40
N GLY A 354 1.89 -7.77 -51.02
CA GLY A 354 1.95 -8.92 -51.95
C GLY A 354 3.30 -9.10 -52.62
N GLN A 355 4.34 -8.34 -52.25
CA GLN A 355 5.68 -8.48 -52.85
C GLN A 355 6.34 -9.78 -52.46
N SER A 356 7.00 -10.44 -53.41
CA SER A 356 7.81 -11.60 -53.17
C SER A 356 9.13 -11.24 -52.46
N VAL A 357 9.50 -11.99 -51.45
CA VAL A 357 10.73 -11.78 -50.66
C VAL A 357 11.59 -13.04 -50.63
N THR A 358 12.88 -12.81 -50.54
CA THR A 358 13.85 -13.86 -50.21
C THR A 358 14.35 -13.59 -48.79
N TYR A 359 14.42 -14.61 -47.97
CA TYR A 359 14.94 -14.50 -46.62
C TYR A 359 15.88 -15.66 -46.32
N ASP A 360 16.94 -15.36 -45.56
CA ASP A 360 17.82 -16.40 -45.04
C ASP A 360 17.14 -17.21 -43.97
N GLY A 361 17.15 -18.53 -44.12
CA GLY A 361 16.51 -19.45 -43.16
C GLY A 361 17.23 -19.62 -41.83
N SER A 362 18.17 -18.74 -41.49
CA SER A 362 18.97 -18.83 -40.27
C SER A 362 18.33 -18.04 -39.12
N GLY A 363 17.32 -18.59 -38.53
CA GLY A 363 16.73 -18.18 -37.27
C GLY A 363 16.63 -19.34 -36.31
N ALA A 364 17.78 -19.98 -36.00
CA ALA A 364 17.88 -20.97 -34.94
C ALA A 364 19.30 -20.94 -34.37
N SER A 365 19.49 -20.26 -33.31
CA SER A 365 20.48 -20.55 -32.28
C SER A 365 19.92 -20.08 -30.98
#